data_390c1fde9c255117ab0c17c607a7f987
#
_entry.id   390c1fde9c255117ab0c17c607a7f987
#
_cell.length_a   1.000
_cell.length_b   1.000
_cell.length_c   1.000
_cell.angle_alpha   90.00
_cell.angle_beta   90.00
_cell.angle_gamma   90.00
#
_symmetry.space_group_name_H-M   'P 1'
#
loop_
_entity.id
_entity.type
_entity.pdbx_description
1 polymer ?
#
loop_
_entity_poly.entity_id
_entity_poly.type
_entity_poly.pdbx_seq_one_letter_code
_entity_poly.pdbx_strand_id
1 'polypeptide(L)'
;MTEEFETPFWVVGFPSGIKPFYHMPDPDRPEVTLSSDLLAPEGYGEIIGGGQRVHDYEQLYQRTIDDGLDPANYEWYMDLRKWGTVPHSGFGLGVERVLMWMLKLEHIRDTVPFPRDMRRVYP
;
A
#
# COMPACT_ATOMS: atom_id res chain seq x y z
N MET A 1 -10.55 3.53 15.78
CA MET A 1 -11.30 2.78 14.72
C MET A 1 -11.04 1.28 14.79
N THR A 2 -9.78 0.78 14.68
CA THR A 2 -9.52 -0.67 14.77
C THR A 2 -9.73 -1.29 16.16
N GLU A 3 -9.72 -0.49 17.21
CA GLU A 3 -10.00 -0.92 18.60
C GLU A 3 -11.45 -1.39 18.85
N GLU A 4 -12.37 -0.97 17.99
CA GLU A 4 -13.80 -1.26 18.10
C GLU A 4 -14.21 -2.57 17.38
N PHE A 5 -13.27 -3.17 16.65
CA PHE A 5 -13.50 -4.39 15.88
C PHE A 5 -12.86 -5.60 16.56
N GLU A 6 -13.54 -6.74 16.50
CA GLU A 6 -13.07 -8.03 17.02
C GLU A 6 -12.45 -8.91 15.93
N THR A 7 -12.72 -8.60 14.66
CA THR A 7 -12.24 -9.34 13.51
C THR A 7 -11.59 -8.42 12.49
N PRO A 8 -10.64 -8.92 11.67
CA PRO A 8 -10.09 -8.14 10.57
C PRO A 8 -11.18 -7.68 9.60
N PHE A 9 -11.01 -6.48 9.05
CA PHE A 9 -11.95 -5.90 8.10
C PHE A 9 -11.24 -5.15 6.98
N TRP A 10 -11.91 -5.06 5.83
CA TRP A 10 -11.42 -4.34 4.67
C TRP A 10 -11.91 -2.89 4.68
N VAL A 11 -10.98 -1.98 4.38
CA VAL A 11 -11.28 -0.60 4.01
C VAL A 11 -10.98 -0.45 2.53
N VAL A 12 -11.95 0.05 1.76
CA VAL A 12 -11.86 0.14 0.29
C VAL A 12 -12.16 1.56 -0.20
N GLY A 13 -11.67 1.89 -1.39
CA GLY A 13 -12.02 3.15 -2.04
C GLY A 13 -11.40 4.37 -1.36
N PHE A 14 -10.10 4.34 -1.10
CA PHE A 14 -9.40 5.50 -0.52
C PHE A 14 -9.37 6.69 -1.48
N PRO A 15 -9.41 7.92 -0.96
CA PRO A 15 -9.26 9.12 -1.79
C PRO A 15 -8.00 9.08 -2.66
N SER A 16 -8.12 9.49 -3.92
CA SER A 16 -7.03 9.45 -4.89
C SER A 16 -5.81 10.27 -4.47
N GLY A 17 -5.99 11.36 -3.71
CA GLY A 17 -4.91 12.22 -3.26
C GLY A 17 -4.07 11.67 -2.09
N ILE A 18 -4.46 10.54 -1.48
CA ILE A 18 -3.69 9.92 -0.39
C ILE A 18 -3.07 8.57 -0.78
N LYS A 19 -3.44 8.02 -1.94
CA LYS A 19 -2.82 6.80 -2.48
C LYS A 19 -1.79 7.16 -3.55
N PRO A 20 -0.66 6.44 -3.63
CA PRO A 20 0.40 6.71 -4.60
C PRO A 20 -0.08 6.68 -6.05
N PHE A 21 0.63 7.38 -6.92
CA PHE A 21 0.35 7.57 -8.35
C PHE A 21 0.02 6.30 -9.12
N TYR A 22 0.53 5.16 -8.69
CA TYR A 22 0.34 3.88 -9.36
C TYR A 22 -1.00 3.18 -9.04
N HIS A 23 -1.79 3.69 -8.11
CA HIS A 23 -3.14 3.17 -7.84
C HIS A 23 -4.13 3.66 -8.89
N MET A 24 -4.93 2.72 -9.42
CA MET A 24 -5.95 3.01 -10.43
C MET A 24 -7.08 3.83 -9.80
N PRO A 25 -7.39 5.03 -10.31
CA PRO A 25 -8.63 5.72 -9.96
C PRO A 25 -9.85 4.87 -10.34
N ASP A 26 -10.90 4.94 -9.54
CA ASP A 26 -12.18 4.31 -9.88
C ASP A 26 -12.77 5.00 -11.13
N PRO A 27 -13.07 4.27 -12.22
CA PRO A 27 -13.61 4.88 -13.44
C PRO A 27 -14.93 5.64 -13.25
N ASP A 28 -15.75 5.19 -12.31
CA ASP A 28 -17.04 5.78 -12.02
C ASP A 28 -16.96 6.89 -10.94
N ARG A 29 -15.91 6.87 -10.13
CA ARG A 29 -15.68 7.82 -9.03
C ARG A 29 -14.19 8.18 -8.94
N PRO A 30 -13.67 9.01 -9.86
CA PRO A 30 -12.24 9.29 -9.98
C PRO A 30 -11.61 9.98 -8.74
N GLU A 31 -12.41 10.47 -7.83
CA GLU A 31 -11.97 11.01 -6.53
C GLU A 31 -11.47 9.93 -5.56
N VAL A 32 -11.78 8.64 -5.83
CA VAL A 32 -11.28 7.49 -5.06
C VAL A 32 -10.50 6.52 -5.94
N THR A 33 -9.73 5.64 -5.33
CA THR A 33 -8.96 4.59 -6.03
C THR A 33 -9.57 3.22 -5.83
N LEU A 34 -9.29 2.29 -6.76
CA LEU A 34 -9.58 0.86 -6.63
C LEU A 34 -8.57 0.20 -5.68
N SER A 35 -8.54 0.68 -4.44
CA SER A 35 -7.64 0.23 -3.39
C SER A 35 -8.38 -0.49 -2.27
N SER A 36 -7.66 -1.38 -1.59
CA SER A 36 -8.20 -2.16 -0.47
C SER A 36 -7.09 -2.42 0.54
N ASP A 37 -7.30 -2.03 1.78
CA ASP A 37 -6.39 -2.32 2.87
C ASP A 37 -7.09 -3.22 3.89
N LEU A 38 -6.43 -4.28 4.35
CA LEU A 38 -6.90 -5.14 5.43
C LEU A 38 -6.33 -4.64 6.75
N LEU A 39 -7.23 -4.32 7.67
CA LEU A 39 -6.89 -3.88 9.00
C LEU A 39 -7.13 -4.99 10.02
N ALA A 40 -6.13 -5.24 10.86
CA ALA A 40 -6.27 -6.10 12.02
C ALA A 40 -7.03 -5.36 13.14
N PRO A 41 -7.84 -6.09 13.94
CA PRO A 41 -8.62 -5.51 15.04
C PRO A 41 -7.75 -5.13 16.24
N GLU A 42 -8.39 -4.72 17.32
CA GLU A 42 -7.77 -4.49 18.63
C GLU A 42 -6.63 -3.43 18.61
N GLY A 43 -6.69 -2.46 17.67
CA GLY A 43 -5.70 -1.39 17.58
C GLY A 43 -4.47 -1.70 16.74
N TYR A 44 -4.29 -2.91 16.21
CA TYR A 44 -3.11 -3.31 15.43
C TYR A 44 -3.00 -2.64 14.06
N GLY A 45 -4.13 -2.23 13.46
CA GLY A 45 -4.13 -1.43 12.23
C GLY A 45 -3.85 -2.22 10.96
N GLU A 46 -3.33 -1.53 9.93
CA GLU A 46 -3.12 -2.11 8.61
C GLU A 46 -2.08 -3.23 8.61
N ILE A 47 -2.45 -4.40 8.06
CA ILE A 47 -1.58 -5.56 7.84
C ILE A 47 -1.38 -5.86 6.35
N ILE A 48 -2.33 -5.49 5.50
CA ILE A 48 -2.22 -5.57 4.04
C ILE A 48 -2.65 -4.24 3.46
N GLY A 49 -1.87 -3.71 2.53
CA GLY A 49 -2.25 -2.59 1.68
C GLY A 49 -2.11 -2.95 0.22
N GLY A 50 -3.13 -2.66 -0.60
CA GLY A 50 -3.12 -3.03 -1.99
C GLY A 50 -4.14 -2.31 -2.85
N GLY A 51 -4.20 -2.69 -4.12
CA GLY A 51 -5.17 -2.17 -5.07
C GLY A 51 -4.82 -2.48 -6.51
N GLN A 52 -5.73 -2.15 -7.39
CA GLN A 52 -5.51 -2.22 -8.83
C GLN A 52 -4.46 -1.20 -9.23
N ARG A 53 -3.58 -1.61 -10.12
CA ARG A 53 -2.53 -0.74 -10.67
C ARG A 53 -3.03 -0.02 -11.92
N VAL A 54 -2.57 1.22 -12.11
CA VAL A 54 -2.74 1.91 -13.38
C VAL A 54 -2.04 1.09 -14.45
N HIS A 55 -2.78 0.63 -15.45
CA HIS A 55 -2.27 -0.21 -16.53
C HIS A 55 -2.19 0.53 -17.87
N ASP A 56 -2.75 1.72 -17.98
CA ASP A 56 -2.57 2.62 -19.10
C ASP A 56 -1.31 3.47 -18.94
N TYR A 57 -0.49 3.57 -20.00
CA TYR A 57 0.78 4.29 -19.96
C TYR A 57 0.58 5.80 -19.77
N GLU A 58 -0.30 6.41 -20.57
CA GLU A 58 -0.52 7.86 -20.53
C GLU A 58 -1.10 8.29 -19.18
N GLN A 59 -2.04 7.51 -18.68
CA GLN A 59 -2.62 7.77 -17.37
C GLN A 59 -1.57 7.66 -16.24
N LEU A 60 -0.70 6.65 -16.28
CA LEU A 60 0.37 6.48 -15.30
C LEU A 60 1.38 7.63 -15.37
N TYR A 61 1.77 8.02 -16.57
CA TYR A 61 2.68 9.13 -16.82
C TYR A 61 2.13 10.44 -16.26
N GLN A 62 0.87 10.75 -16.56
CA GLN A 62 0.23 11.97 -16.07
C GLN A 62 0.12 11.98 -14.55
N ARG A 63 -0.30 10.87 -13.93
CA ARG A 63 -0.39 10.77 -12.47
C ARG A 63 0.97 10.92 -11.78
N THR A 64 2.06 10.46 -12.41
CA THR A 64 3.41 10.67 -11.88
C THR A 64 3.76 12.15 -11.81
N ILE A 65 3.39 12.91 -12.85
CA ILE A 65 3.58 14.37 -12.89
C ILE A 65 2.71 15.08 -11.85
N ASP A 66 1.44 14.68 -11.75
CA ASP A 66 0.46 15.27 -10.82
C ASP A 66 0.89 15.09 -9.35
N ASP A 67 1.54 13.96 -9.04
CA ASP A 67 2.13 13.68 -7.72
C ASP A 67 3.48 14.42 -7.49
N GLY A 68 3.93 15.25 -8.45
CA GLY A 68 5.17 16.02 -8.36
C GLY A 68 6.45 15.19 -8.52
N LEU A 69 6.35 14.01 -9.09
CA LEU A 69 7.47 13.09 -9.32
C LEU A 69 8.05 13.28 -10.73
N ASP A 70 9.36 13.03 -10.87
CA ASP A 70 10.02 13.03 -12.18
C ASP A 70 9.83 11.68 -12.87
N PRO A 71 9.11 11.63 -14.03
CA PRO A 71 8.89 10.39 -14.77
C PRO A 71 10.18 9.66 -15.17
N ALA A 72 11.29 10.35 -15.36
CA ALA A 72 12.57 9.73 -15.69
C ALA A 72 13.04 8.72 -14.63
N ASN A 73 12.73 8.95 -13.36
CA ASN A 73 13.06 8.04 -12.27
C ASN A 73 12.21 6.75 -12.27
N TYR A 74 11.11 6.74 -13.03
CA TYR A 74 10.14 5.65 -13.11
C TYR A 74 10.03 5.04 -14.51
N GLU A 75 10.97 5.34 -15.43
CA GLU A 75 10.96 4.85 -16.80
C GLU A 75 10.85 3.32 -16.85
N TRP A 76 11.62 2.61 -16.03
CA TRP A 76 11.57 1.14 -15.90
C TRP A 76 10.19 0.60 -15.51
N TYR A 77 9.43 1.37 -14.72
CA TYR A 77 8.08 1.00 -14.29
C TYR A 77 7.05 1.31 -15.38
N MET A 78 7.24 2.41 -16.10
CA MET A 78 6.39 2.82 -17.21
C MET A 78 6.56 1.91 -18.42
N ASP A 79 7.76 1.41 -18.66
CA ASP A 79 8.05 0.47 -19.74
C ASP A 79 7.21 -0.80 -19.66
N LEU A 80 6.83 -1.24 -18.45
CA LEU A 80 5.90 -2.35 -18.27
C LEU A 80 4.51 -2.09 -18.91
N ARG A 81 4.14 -0.83 -19.10
CA ARG A 81 2.88 -0.44 -19.75
C ARG A 81 3.07 -0.22 -21.23
N LYS A 82 4.22 0.33 -21.62
CA LYS A 82 4.59 0.61 -22.99
C LYS A 82 4.74 -0.66 -23.84
N TRP A 83 5.31 -1.71 -23.26
CA TRP A 83 5.58 -2.97 -23.97
C TRP A 83 4.45 -4.00 -23.87
N GLY A 84 3.37 -3.66 -23.24
CA GLY A 84 2.18 -4.47 -23.11
C GLY A 84 1.89 -4.88 -21.66
N THR A 85 0.66 -4.66 -21.26
CA THR A 85 0.18 -4.97 -19.91
C THR A 85 -1.28 -5.39 -19.97
N VAL A 86 -1.76 -5.90 -18.85
CA VAL A 86 -3.17 -6.22 -18.62
C VAL A 86 -3.62 -5.55 -17.32
N PRO A 87 -4.93 -5.33 -17.11
CA PRO A 87 -5.43 -4.95 -15.80
C PRO A 87 -4.95 -5.94 -14.74
N HIS A 88 -4.31 -5.42 -13.71
CA HIS A 88 -3.74 -6.24 -12.63
C HIS A 88 -3.79 -5.50 -11.31
N SER A 89 -3.74 -6.25 -10.23
CA SER A 89 -3.65 -5.72 -8.86
C SER A 89 -2.41 -6.25 -8.16
N GLY A 90 -2.05 -5.61 -7.07
CA GLY A 90 -0.95 -6.06 -6.22
C GLY A 90 -1.18 -5.60 -4.79
N PHE A 91 -0.57 -6.29 -3.85
CA PHE A 91 -0.62 -5.94 -2.44
C PHE A 91 0.72 -6.19 -1.76
N GLY A 92 0.94 -5.49 -0.67
CA GLY A 92 2.01 -5.76 0.27
C GLY A 92 1.42 -6.27 1.58
N LEU A 93 2.00 -7.33 2.14
CA LEU A 93 1.66 -7.83 3.46
C LEU A 93 2.84 -7.58 4.40
N GLY A 94 2.59 -6.86 5.50
CA GLY A 94 3.58 -6.64 6.55
C GLY A 94 3.70 -7.88 7.43
N VAL A 95 4.71 -8.72 7.20
CA VAL A 95 4.92 -9.95 7.97
C VAL A 95 5.03 -9.63 9.47
N GLU A 96 5.81 -8.63 9.81
CA GLU A 96 5.99 -8.17 11.19
C GLU A 96 4.68 -7.66 11.80
N ARG A 97 3.84 -6.98 11.02
CA ARG A 97 2.53 -6.51 11.50
C ARG A 97 1.58 -7.67 11.77
N VAL A 98 1.58 -8.70 10.90
CA VAL A 98 0.80 -9.92 11.12
C VAL A 98 1.29 -10.66 12.36
N LEU A 99 2.60 -10.81 12.54
CA LEU A 99 3.18 -11.45 13.74
C LEU A 99 2.83 -10.66 15.01
N MET A 100 2.94 -9.33 14.97
CA MET A 100 2.60 -8.47 16.09
C MET A 100 1.15 -8.69 16.53
N TRP A 101 0.22 -8.72 15.56
CA TRP A 101 -1.20 -8.98 15.83
C TRP A 101 -1.45 -10.42 16.36
N MET A 102 -0.92 -11.45 15.67
CA MET A 102 -1.15 -12.85 16.04
C MET A 102 -0.58 -13.21 17.42
N LEU A 103 0.56 -12.64 17.78
CA LEU A 103 1.26 -12.90 19.02
C LEU A 103 0.93 -11.88 20.14
N LYS A 104 0.03 -10.92 19.85
CA LYS A 104 -0.39 -9.85 20.79
C LYS A 104 0.79 -9.07 21.36
N LEU A 105 1.77 -8.74 20.50
CA LEU A 105 2.95 -7.97 20.89
C LEU A 105 2.63 -6.47 20.93
N GLU A 106 3.24 -5.76 21.86
CA GLU A 106 3.05 -4.31 22.01
C GLU A 106 3.86 -3.51 21.00
N HIS A 107 4.98 -4.06 20.52
CA HIS A 107 5.87 -3.34 19.64
C HIS A 107 6.39 -4.21 18.48
N ILE A 108 6.37 -3.64 17.26
CA ILE A 108 6.80 -4.32 16.03
C ILE A 108 8.26 -4.81 16.07
N ARG A 109 9.15 -4.15 16.82
CA ARG A 109 10.55 -4.59 16.99
C ARG A 109 10.68 -5.98 17.62
N ASP A 110 9.66 -6.43 18.36
CA ASP A 110 9.67 -7.71 19.04
C ASP A 110 9.38 -8.88 18.09
N THR A 111 9.03 -8.58 16.83
CA THR A 111 8.81 -9.57 15.77
C THR A 111 10.06 -9.94 14.99
N VAL A 112 11.18 -9.23 15.20
CA VAL A 112 12.42 -9.45 14.44
C VAL A 112 13.57 -9.84 15.37
N PRO A 113 14.48 -10.77 14.95
CA PRO A 113 15.60 -11.22 15.79
C PRO A 113 16.61 -10.12 16.10
N PHE A 114 16.79 -9.16 15.17
CA PHE A 114 17.78 -8.09 15.28
C PHE A 114 17.12 -6.72 15.02
N PRO A 115 16.30 -6.23 15.98
CA PRO A 115 15.65 -4.94 15.81
C PRO A 115 16.68 -3.80 15.80
N ARG A 116 16.45 -2.84 14.90
CA ARG A 116 17.25 -1.62 14.82
C ARG A 116 16.40 -0.43 15.24
N ASP A 117 16.98 0.43 16.03
CA ASP A 117 16.35 1.68 16.47
C ASP A 117 17.40 2.80 16.52
N MET A 118 17.01 3.96 17.01
CA MET A 118 17.92 5.13 17.13
C MET A 118 19.10 4.90 18.08
N ARG A 119 19.04 3.90 18.96
CA ARG A 119 20.09 3.58 19.93
C ARG A 119 20.90 2.35 19.52
N ARG A 120 20.28 1.47 18.72
CA ARG A 120 20.88 0.21 18.30
C ARG A 120 20.77 0.06 16.77
N VAL A 121 21.89 0.30 16.09
CA VAL A 121 22.02 0.17 14.61
C VAL A 121 22.81 -1.07 14.18
N TYR A 122 23.42 -1.75 15.13
CA TYR A 122 24.22 -2.95 14.93
C TYR A 122 23.65 -4.11 15.76
N PRO A 123 23.62 -5.34 15.19
CA PRO A 123 23.12 -6.52 15.89
C PRO A 123 23.87 -6.84 17.17
#